data_3162f6d32544783dd8f80dcdd3d1bc84
#
_entry.id   3162f6d32544783dd8f80dcdd3d1bc84
#
_cell.length_a   1.000
_cell.length_b   1.000
_cell.length_c   1.000
_cell.angle_alpha   90.00
_cell.angle_beta   90.00
_cell.angle_gamma   90.00
#
_symmetry.space_group_name_H-M   'P 1'
#
loop_
_entity.id
_entity.type
_entity.pdbx_description
1 polymer ?
#
loop_
_entity_poly.entity_id
_entity_poly.type
_entity_poly.pdbx_seq_one_letter_code
_entity_poly.pdbx_strand_id
1 'polypeptide(L)'
;MVLFDIIISQIDMILEEKMADKIEWNDEYLLGILEIDNQHKKLVAIANELYDITTGNSEVYKLEMSKVLKKLTDYTVYHFSSEEEFMKKNGYSGVDLHKTAHDGFINEVNNQIKLLSDEKVETGAKFYTFVLNWVLTHIAKADKIWAKVIKEKM
;
A
#
# COMPACT_ATOMS: atom_id res chain seq x y z
N MET A 1 -11.78 31.24 -18.26
CA MET A 1 -12.56 29.99 -18.46
C MET A 1 -11.75 28.93 -19.20
N VAL A 2 -11.26 29.21 -20.38
CA VAL A 2 -10.49 28.23 -21.18
C VAL A 2 -9.21 27.75 -20.47
N LEU A 3 -8.51 28.62 -19.74
CA LEU A 3 -7.28 28.27 -19.03
C LEU A 3 -7.55 27.34 -17.83
N PHE A 4 -8.65 27.56 -17.12
CA PHE A 4 -9.08 26.74 -16.00
C PHE A 4 -9.48 25.33 -16.46
N ASP A 5 -10.21 25.24 -17.57
CA ASP A 5 -10.61 23.94 -18.16
C ASP A 5 -9.42 23.15 -18.67
N ILE A 6 -8.39 23.83 -19.23
CA ILE A 6 -7.12 23.21 -19.65
C ILE A 6 -6.36 22.67 -18.43
N ILE A 7 -6.29 23.44 -17.35
CA ILE A 7 -5.61 23.02 -16.12
C ILE A 7 -6.29 21.80 -15.50
N ILE A 8 -7.63 21.80 -15.42
CA ILE A 8 -8.42 20.67 -14.93
C ILE A 8 -8.17 19.44 -15.81
N SER A 9 -8.23 19.57 -17.12
CA SER A 9 -7.96 18.49 -18.07
C SER A 9 -6.54 17.95 -17.94
N GLN A 10 -5.54 18.80 -17.71
CA GLN A 10 -4.17 18.36 -17.47
C GLN A 10 -3.99 17.66 -16.12
N ILE A 11 -4.67 18.12 -15.08
CA ILE A 11 -4.68 17.47 -13.78
C ILE A 11 -5.34 16.10 -13.88
N ASP A 12 -6.46 15.99 -14.58
CA ASP A 12 -7.15 14.72 -14.81
C ASP A 12 -6.27 13.74 -15.61
N MET A 13 -5.58 14.21 -16.66
CA MET A 13 -4.63 13.40 -17.41
C MET A 13 -3.45 12.93 -16.56
N ILE A 14 -2.91 13.79 -15.69
CA ILE A 14 -1.83 13.43 -14.76
C ILE A 14 -2.31 12.43 -13.71
N LEU A 15 -3.56 12.55 -13.25
CA LEU A 15 -4.18 11.61 -12.33
C LEU A 15 -4.43 10.25 -13.01
N GLU A 16 -4.88 10.25 -14.27
CA GLU A 16 -5.04 9.02 -15.07
C GLU A 16 -3.70 8.35 -15.35
N GLU A 17 -2.64 9.09 -15.69
CA GLU A 17 -1.30 8.54 -15.85
C GLU A 17 -0.74 7.95 -14.54
N LYS A 18 -1.03 8.55 -13.38
CA LYS A 18 -0.62 8.04 -12.06
C LYS A 18 -1.39 6.81 -11.62
N MET A 19 -2.55 6.55 -12.20
CA MET A 19 -3.37 5.37 -11.94
C MET A 19 -3.07 4.20 -12.87
N ALA A 20 -2.02 4.32 -13.68
CA ALA A 20 -1.94 3.58 -14.92
C ALA A 20 -1.80 2.08 -14.76
N ASP A 21 -1.17 1.51 -13.73
CA ASP A 21 -0.89 0.08 -13.78
C ASP A 21 -0.95 -0.61 -12.41
N LYS A 22 -1.27 -1.91 -12.46
CA LYS A 22 -1.06 -2.82 -11.35
C LYS A 22 0.41 -2.89 -10.98
N ILE A 23 0.68 -3.19 -9.72
CA ILE A 23 2.03 -3.49 -9.28
C ILE A 23 2.45 -4.83 -9.85
N GLU A 24 3.52 -4.85 -10.64
CA GLU A 24 4.22 -6.08 -10.97
C GLU A 24 5.28 -6.37 -9.91
N TRP A 25 5.26 -7.56 -9.33
CA TRP A 25 6.30 -7.97 -8.41
C TRP A 25 7.65 -8.02 -9.14
N ASN A 26 8.66 -7.42 -8.53
CA ASN A 26 10.03 -7.39 -9.04
C ASN A 26 10.97 -7.93 -7.96
N ASP A 27 11.98 -8.69 -8.37
CA ASP A 27 12.97 -9.26 -7.45
C ASP A 27 13.78 -8.18 -6.69
N GLU A 28 13.76 -6.93 -7.16
CA GLU A 28 14.30 -5.79 -6.42
C GLU A 28 13.58 -5.52 -5.09
N TYR A 29 12.35 -6.02 -4.92
CA TYR A 29 11.60 -5.94 -3.66
C TYR A 29 11.98 -7.02 -2.66
N LEU A 30 12.75 -8.02 -3.05
CA LEU A 30 13.17 -9.11 -2.16
C LEU A 30 14.11 -8.58 -1.06
N LEU A 31 13.80 -8.94 0.18
CA LEU A 31 14.67 -8.68 1.32
C LEU A 31 15.67 -9.83 1.56
N GLY A 32 15.39 -10.99 1.01
CA GLY A 32 16.13 -12.23 1.28
C GLY A 32 15.72 -12.91 2.59
N ILE A 33 14.55 -12.59 3.11
CA ILE A 33 13.90 -13.22 4.25
C ILE A 33 12.60 -13.82 3.76
N LEU A 34 12.59 -15.12 3.50
CA LEU A 34 11.54 -15.81 2.76
C LEU A 34 10.13 -15.55 3.31
N GLU A 35 9.97 -15.61 4.62
CA GLU A 35 8.68 -15.37 5.26
C GLU A 35 8.15 -13.96 4.98
N ILE A 36 8.99 -12.97 5.15
CA ILE A 36 8.62 -11.56 4.93
C ILE A 36 8.41 -11.28 3.44
N ASP A 37 9.27 -11.82 2.57
CA ASP A 37 9.11 -11.69 1.12
C ASP A 37 7.78 -12.27 0.63
N ASN A 38 7.35 -13.40 1.16
CA ASN A 38 6.05 -13.99 0.85
C ASN A 38 4.89 -13.11 1.34
N GLN A 39 5.03 -12.49 2.49
CA GLN A 39 4.05 -11.55 3.02
C GLN A 39 3.98 -10.29 2.14
N HIS A 40 5.09 -9.77 1.67
CA HIS A 40 5.13 -8.65 0.73
C HIS A 40 4.42 -8.97 -0.60
N LYS A 41 4.66 -10.14 -1.16
CA LYS A 41 3.95 -10.60 -2.37
C LYS A 41 2.44 -10.64 -2.17
N LYS A 42 2.00 -11.10 -1.01
CA LYS A 42 0.58 -11.15 -0.65
C LYS A 42 -0.01 -9.74 -0.50
N LEU A 43 0.73 -8.82 0.11
CA LEU A 43 0.32 -7.42 0.26
C LEU A 43 0.15 -6.74 -1.10
N VAL A 44 1.10 -6.95 -2.01
CA VAL A 44 1.01 -6.46 -3.40
C VAL A 44 -0.20 -7.05 -4.13
N ALA A 45 -0.48 -8.34 -3.95
CA ALA A 45 -1.66 -8.97 -4.53
C ALA A 45 -2.97 -8.34 -4.04
N ILE A 46 -3.07 -8.03 -2.75
CA ILE A 46 -4.24 -7.32 -2.19
C ILE A 46 -4.37 -5.90 -2.75
N ALA A 47 -3.26 -5.17 -2.90
CA ALA A 47 -3.27 -3.86 -3.54
C ALA A 47 -3.74 -3.94 -4.99
N ASN A 48 -3.38 -4.99 -5.72
CA ASN A 48 -3.85 -5.23 -7.09
C ASN A 48 -5.34 -5.57 -7.15
N GLU A 49 -5.90 -6.26 -6.17
CA GLU A 49 -7.36 -6.45 -6.07
C GLU A 49 -8.07 -5.10 -5.92
N LEU A 50 -7.52 -4.18 -5.15
CA LEU A 50 -8.04 -2.82 -5.01
C LEU A 50 -8.03 -2.07 -6.35
N TYR A 51 -6.96 -2.22 -7.13
CA TYR A 51 -6.88 -1.66 -8.49
C TYR A 51 -8.01 -2.20 -9.38
N ASP A 52 -8.23 -3.51 -9.40
CA ASP A 52 -9.26 -4.16 -10.22
C ASP A 52 -10.66 -3.64 -9.89
N ILE A 53 -10.96 -3.45 -8.60
CA ILE A 53 -12.26 -2.92 -8.17
C ILE A 53 -12.41 -1.45 -8.58
N THR A 54 -11.37 -0.65 -8.42
CA THR A 54 -11.38 0.78 -8.72
C THR A 54 -11.51 1.06 -10.21
N THR A 55 -10.90 0.22 -11.05
CA THR A 55 -10.93 0.34 -12.52
C THR A 55 -12.07 -0.45 -13.16
N GLY A 56 -12.70 -1.34 -12.41
CA GLY A 56 -13.85 -2.11 -12.87
C GLY A 56 -15.13 -1.30 -12.91
N ASN A 57 -16.10 -1.79 -13.67
CA ASN A 57 -17.44 -1.23 -13.76
C ASN A 57 -18.44 -2.22 -13.16
N SER A 58 -18.40 -2.35 -11.83
CA SER A 58 -19.24 -3.30 -11.10
C SER A 58 -20.42 -2.63 -10.43
N GLU A 59 -21.62 -3.22 -10.59
CA GLU A 59 -22.82 -2.82 -9.86
C GLU A 59 -22.71 -3.11 -8.36
N VAL A 60 -21.78 -3.98 -7.96
CA VAL A 60 -21.51 -4.34 -6.57
C VAL A 60 -20.22 -3.70 -6.03
N TYR A 61 -19.77 -2.62 -6.64
CA TYR A 61 -18.55 -1.88 -6.29
C TYR A 61 -18.39 -1.68 -4.78
N LYS A 62 -19.44 -1.20 -4.13
CA LYS A 62 -19.45 -0.89 -2.70
C LYS A 62 -19.18 -2.13 -1.85
N LEU A 63 -19.76 -3.27 -2.20
CA LEU A 63 -19.56 -4.53 -1.51
C LEU A 63 -18.15 -5.08 -1.73
N GLU A 64 -17.66 -5.05 -2.96
CA GLU A 64 -16.32 -5.51 -3.31
C GLU A 64 -15.25 -4.64 -2.67
N MET A 65 -15.43 -3.32 -2.69
CA MET A 65 -14.55 -2.37 -2.01
C MET A 65 -14.49 -2.64 -0.52
N SER A 66 -15.63 -2.83 0.13
CA SER A 66 -15.71 -3.14 1.56
C SER A 66 -14.93 -4.42 1.92
N LYS A 67 -15.04 -5.45 1.09
CA LYS A 67 -14.31 -6.73 1.30
C LYS A 67 -12.81 -6.57 1.16
N VAL A 68 -12.34 -5.88 0.12
CA VAL A 68 -10.91 -5.69 -0.10
C VAL A 68 -10.28 -4.77 0.95
N LEU A 69 -11.01 -3.75 1.40
CA LEU A 69 -10.54 -2.87 2.48
C LEU A 69 -10.37 -3.64 3.79
N LYS A 70 -11.32 -4.51 4.12
CA LYS A 70 -11.16 -5.39 5.29
C LYS A 70 -9.96 -6.30 5.13
N LYS A 71 -9.79 -6.93 3.98
CA LYS A 71 -8.64 -7.79 3.68
C LYS A 71 -7.32 -7.02 3.81
N LEU A 72 -7.25 -5.82 3.27
CA LEU A 72 -6.07 -4.95 3.36
C LEU A 72 -5.75 -4.60 4.81
N THR A 73 -6.73 -4.16 5.57
CA THR A 73 -6.55 -3.77 6.98
C THR A 73 -6.09 -4.95 7.83
N ASP A 74 -6.78 -6.08 7.74
CA ASP A 74 -6.44 -7.28 8.51
C ASP A 74 -5.02 -7.77 8.16
N TYR A 75 -4.69 -7.78 6.88
CA TYR A 75 -3.40 -8.27 6.43
C TYR A 75 -2.24 -7.33 6.77
N THR A 76 -2.44 -6.02 6.68
CA THR A 76 -1.39 -5.06 7.08
C THR A 76 -1.09 -5.13 8.56
N VAL A 77 -2.08 -5.28 9.41
CA VAL A 77 -1.87 -5.48 10.85
C VAL A 77 -1.06 -6.75 11.12
N TYR A 78 -1.44 -7.85 10.49
CA TYR A 78 -0.71 -9.12 10.60
C TYR A 78 0.74 -8.98 10.12
N HIS A 79 0.94 -8.43 8.92
CA HIS A 79 2.26 -8.28 8.32
C HIS A 79 3.17 -7.36 9.13
N PHE A 80 2.69 -6.19 9.53
CA PHE A 80 3.47 -5.24 10.34
C PHE A 80 3.87 -5.83 11.68
N SER A 81 2.96 -6.54 12.34
CA SER A 81 3.27 -7.24 13.59
C SER A 81 4.33 -8.31 13.38
N SER A 82 4.26 -9.06 12.28
CA SER A 82 5.27 -10.08 11.94
C SER A 82 6.66 -9.48 11.74
N GLU A 83 6.75 -8.36 11.02
CA GLU A 83 8.03 -7.65 10.83
C GLU A 83 8.59 -7.12 12.14
N GLU A 84 7.76 -6.47 12.93
CA GLU A 84 8.16 -5.88 14.21
C GLU A 84 8.66 -6.96 15.18
N GLU A 85 7.99 -8.11 15.24
CA GLU A 85 8.45 -9.25 16.01
C GLU A 85 9.78 -9.81 15.50
N PHE A 86 9.92 -9.93 14.19
CA PHE A 86 11.15 -10.39 13.57
C PHE A 86 12.32 -9.45 13.88
N MET A 87 12.11 -8.14 13.77
CA MET A 87 13.12 -7.14 14.11
C MET A 87 13.51 -7.19 15.59
N LYS A 88 12.54 -7.29 16.49
CA LYS A 88 12.78 -7.42 17.95
C LYS A 88 13.58 -8.66 18.29
N LYS A 89 13.16 -9.79 17.74
CA LYS A 89 13.82 -11.09 17.96
C LYS A 89 15.28 -11.08 17.51
N ASN A 90 15.61 -10.32 16.49
CA ASN A 90 16.94 -10.19 15.94
C ASN A 90 17.72 -8.96 16.47
N GLY A 91 17.19 -8.28 17.49
CA GLY A 91 17.89 -7.19 18.18
C GLY A 91 18.07 -5.93 17.34
N TYR A 92 17.18 -5.66 16.41
CA TYR A 92 17.23 -4.43 15.61
C TYR A 92 16.81 -3.22 16.45
N SER A 93 17.69 -2.25 16.60
CA SER A 93 17.45 -1.08 17.46
C SER A 93 16.46 -0.06 16.89
N GLY A 94 16.21 -0.10 15.59
CA GLY A 94 15.31 0.83 14.89
C GLY A 94 13.84 0.43 14.86
N VAL A 95 13.42 -0.58 15.63
CA VAL A 95 12.05 -1.11 15.62
C VAL A 95 11.00 -0.05 15.89
N ASP A 96 11.19 0.77 16.92
CA ASP A 96 10.19 1.76 17.32
C ASP A 96 10.00 2.84 16.26
N LEU A 97 11.07 3.27 15.61
CA LEU A 97 11.00 4.20 14.49
C LEU A 97 10.28 3.58 13.28
N HIS A 98 10.59 2.33 12.96
CA HIS A 98 9.95 1.60 11.87
C HIS A 98 8.44 1.39 12.13
N LYS A 99 8.10 1.03 13.37
CA LYS A 99 6.71 0.92 13.82
C LYS A 99 5.93 2.23 13.65
N THR A 100 6.56 3.37 13.88
CA THR A 100 5.93 4.69 13.66
C THR A 100 5.46 4.84 12.21
N ALA A 101 6.23 4.38 11.24
CA ALA A 101 5.82 4.38 9.83
C ALA A 101 4.63 3.44 9.57
N HIS A 102 4.61 2.26 10.17
CA HIS A 102 3.49 1.33 10.11
C HIS A 102 2.20 1.93 10.69
N ASP A 103 2.29 2.52 11.88
CA ASP A 103 1.15 3.16 12.54
C ASP A 103 0.61 4.34 11.72
N GLY A 104 1.50 5.12 11.10
CA GLY A 104 1.14 6.20 10.19
C GLY A 104 0.35 5.72 8.98
N PHE A 105 0.75 4.61 8.38
CA PHE A 105 0.01 3.99 7.27
C PHE A 105 -1.39 3.53 7.71
N ILE A 106 -1.48 2.81 8.82
CA ILE A 106 -2.78 2.33 9.35
C ILE A 106 -3.73 3.50 9.64
N ASN A 107 -3.22 4.57 10.25
CA ASN A 107 -4.02 5.76 10.53
C ASN A 107 -4.53 6.41 9.25
N GLU A 108 -3.69 6.54 8.23
CA GLU A 108 -4.08 7.13 6.95
C GLU A 108 -5.07 6.25 6.19
N VAL A 109 -4.88 4.92 6.20
CA VAL A 109 -5.85 3.97 5.63
C VAL A 109 -7.21 4.14 6.30
N ASN A 110 -7.27 4.25 7.62
CA ASN A 110 -8.52 4.46 8.34
C ASN A 110 -9.18 5.80 8.00
N ASN A 111 -8.40 6.85 7.79
CA ASN A 111 -8.91 8.15 7.34
C ASN A 111 -9.48 8.06 5.92
N GLN A 112 -8.78 7.40 5.00
CA GLN A 112 -9.23 7.20 3.62
C GLN A 112 -10.50 6.36 3.54
N ILE A 113 -10.61 5.31 4.37
CA ILE A 113 -11.82 4.47 4.45
C ILE A 113 -13.05 5.30 4.80
N LYS A 114 -12.93 6.27 5.70
CA LYS A 114 -14.04 7.19 6.03
C LYS A 114 -14.49 8.02 4.83
N LEU A 115 -13.56 8.42 3.96
CA LEU A 115 -13.85 9.18 2.75
C LEU A 115 -14.51 8.33 1.66
N LEU A 116 -14.27 7.02 1.63
CA LEU A 116 -14.86 6.09 0.67
C LEU A 116 -16.36 5.87 0.86
N SER A 117 -16.91 6.32 1.99
CA SER A 117 -18.35 6.23 2.26
C SER A 117 -19.23 7.05 1.30
N ASP A 118 -18.67 7.98 0.55
CA ASP A 118 -19.38 8.85 -0.38
C ASP A 118 -19.58 8.26 -1.79
N GLU A 119 -19.17 7.03 -2.05
CA GLU A 119 -19.39 6.26 -3.28
C GLU A 119 -18.70 6.81 -4.55
N LYS A 120 -17.78 7.73 -4.44
CA LYS A 120 -17.06 8.28 -5.60
C LYS A 120 -15.93 7.38 -6.04
N VAL A 121 -15.94 6.99 -7.31
CA VAL A 121 -14.86 6.21 -7.94
C VAL A 121 -13.52 6.92 -7.86
N GLU A 122 -13.49 8.25 -7.98
CA GLU A 122 -12.29 9.07 -7.82
C GLU A 122 -11.61 8.90 -6.45
N THR A 123 -12.40 8.76 -5.39
CA THR A 123 -11.90 8.52 -4.04
C THR A 123 -11.21 7.17 -3.94
N GLY A 124 -11.79 6.12 -4.56
CA GLY A 124 -11.17 4.80 -4.66
C GLY A 124 -9.83 4.84 -5.41
N ALA A 125 -9.77 5.58 -6.50
CA ALA A 125 -8.56 5.76 -7.31
C ALA A 125 -7.43 6.45 -6.52
N LYS A 126 -7.74 7.50 -5.80
CA LYS A 126 -6.79 8.19 -4.92
C LYS A 126 -6.30 7.29 -3.80
N PHE A 127 -7.19 6.49 -3.24
CA PHE A 127 -6.87 5.52 -2.20
C PHE A 127 -5.89 4.45 -2.72
N TYR A 128 -6.17 3.89 -3.90
CA TYR A 128 -5.25 2.95 -4.54
C TYR A 128 -3.86 3.55 -4.76
N THR A 129 -3.79 4.77 -5.29
CA THR A 129 -2.53 5.47 -5.52
C THR A 129 -1.75 5.68 -4.22
N PHE A 130 -2.43 6.03 -3.14
CA PHE A 130 -1.82 6.14 -1.82
C PHE A 130 -1.24 4.81 -1.35
N VAL A 131 -2.03 3.72 -1.41
CA VAL A 131 -1.59 2.38 -1.01
C VAL A 131 -0.39 1.93 -1.84
N LEU A 132 -0.48 2.07 -3.15
CA LEU A 132 0.60 1.72 -4.08
C LEU A 132 1.91 2.43 -3.75
N ASN A 133 1.88 3.74 -3.65
CA ASN A 133 3.07 4.54 -3.39
C ASN A 133 3.69 4.21 -2.03
N TRP A 134 2.85 4.06 -1.01
CA TRP A 134 3.34 3.75 0.33
C TRP A 134 3.96 2.35 0.39
N VAL A 135 3.28 1.34 -0.13
CA VAL A 135 3.74 -0.06 -0.11
C VAL A 135 5.07 -0.19 -0.85
N LEU A 136 5.17 0.33 -2.07
CA LEU A 136 6.40 0.22 -2.86
C LEU A 136 7.55 0.97 -2.23
N THR A 137 7.33 2.18 -1.75
CA THR A 137 8.37 2.98 -1.10
C THR A 137 8.84 2.34 0.21
N HIS A 138 7.91 1.83 1.01
CA HIS A 138 8.23 1.19 2.29
C HIS A 138 9.05 -0.08 2.10
N ILE A 139 8.62 -0.99 1.21
CA ILE A 139 9.34 -2.23 0.91
C ILE A 139 10.71 -1.92 0.30
N ALA A 140 10.77 -1.04 -0.71
CA ALA A 140 11.98 -0.78 -1.45
C ALA A 140 13.05 0.00 -0.66
N LYS A 141 12.65 0.73 0.37
CA LYS A 141 13.56 1.58 1.16
C LYS A 141 13.59 1.19 2.62
N ALA A 142 12.51 1.39 3.36
CA ALA A 142 12.47 1.21 4.81
C ALA A 142 12.74 -0.25 5.23
N ASP A 143 12.10 -1.20 4.58
CA ASP A 143 12.28 -2.62 4.91
C ASP A 143 13.66 -3.13 4.54
N LYS A 144 14.25 -2.65 3.45
CA LYS A 144 15.61 -3.02 3.06
C LYS A 144 16.66 -2.58 4.08
N ILE A 145 16.43 -1.46 4.76
CA ILE A 145 17.36 -0.95 5.78
C ILE A 145 17.49 -1.96 6.94
N TRP A 146 16.38 -2.33 7.56
CA TRP A 146 16.43 -3.25 8.69
C TRP A 146 16.84 -4.67 8.27
N ALA A 147 16.38 -5.12 7.11
CA ALA A 147 16.73 -6.44 6.59
C ALA A 147 18.23 -6.57 6.35
N LYS A 148 18.85 -5.55 5.78
CA LYS A 148 20.31 -5.50 5.59
C LYS A 148 21.06 -5.58 6.92
N VAL A 149 20.66 -4.77 7.90
CA VAL A 149 21.31 -4.75 9.23
C VAL A 149 21.23 -6.12 9.92
N ILE A 150 20.06 -6.76 9.86
CA ILE A 150 19.86 -8.09 10.47
C ILE A 150 20.68 -9.15 9.73
N LYS A 151 20.66 -9.18 8.40
CA LYS A 151 21.41 -10.17 7.61
C LYS A 151 22.93 -10.07 7.78
N GLU A 152 23.47 -8.88 7.99
CA GLU A 152 24.89 -8.68 8.27
C GLU A 152 25.34 -9.28 9.62
N LYS A 153 24.39 -9.51 10.52
CA LYS A 153 24.63 -10.14 11.83
C LYS A 153 24.40 -11.66 11.83
N MET A 154 23.79 -12.17 10.82
CA MET A 154 23.53 -13.60 10.64
C MET A 154 24.73 -14.26 9.97
#